data_7e85773a48d8cd2f9340a4cc9c7a1ab2
#
_entry.id   7e85773a48d8cd2f9340a4cc9c7a1ab2
#
_cell.length_a   1.000
_cell.length_b   1.000
_cell.length_c   1.000
_cell.angle_alpha   90.00
_cell.angle_beta   90.00
_cell.angle_gamma   90.00
#
_symmetry.space_group_name_H-M   'P 1'
#
loop_
_entity.id
_entity.type
_entity.pdbx_description
1 polymer ?
#
loop_
_entity_poly.entity_id
_entity_poly.type
_entity_poly.pdbx_seq_one_letter_code
_entity_poly.pdbx_strand_id
1 'polypeptide(L)'
;MSATEPNLQSWIGRSETVHDTIGATPVAALTATLDHPAMPVPIGSALPPLWHWLYFLPMHRQSDIGADGHAKRGGFLPPVPLPRRMWAGSQFEFRAPIRVGDRVARTSTIADVASKDGRTGRLVFVKVRHELRCNDAADPALVELHDIVYREAQRADDVPPPPQQAAGGAAWQRTIVPDDVLLFRYSALTFNGHRIHYDRKYVTEVEGYPGLIVHGPLIATLLLDLLRRNAPEAEVTSFRFKAVRPTFDLHPFRVNGSCDGNSVHLWAQDHEGWLTMDATATLKT
;
A
#
# COMPACT_ATOMS: atom_id res chain seq x y z
N MET A 1 11.45 36.19 10.06
CA MET A 1 12.57 35.22 10.01
C MET A 1 12.18 34.13 9.02
N SER A 2 12.85 34.07 7.86
CA SER A 2 12.61 32.98 6.88
C SER A 2 13.09 31.68 7.51
N ALA A 3 12.17 30.78 7.82
CA ALA A 3 12.54 29.45 8.27
C ALA A 3 13.34 28.81 7.12
N THR A 4 14.59 28.48 7.37
CA THR A 4 15.44 27.75 6.42
C THR A 4 14.72 26.45 6.08
N GLU A 5 14.41 26.22 4.79
CA GLU A 5 13.81 24.97 4.36
C GLU A 5 14.70 23.80 4.82
N PRO A 6 14.12 22.74 5.42
CA PRO A 6 14.91 21.59 5.88
C PRO A 6 15.63 20.95 4.69
N ASN A 7 16.91 20.67 4.86
CA ASN A 7 17.66 19.91 3.86
C ASN A 7 17.16 18.44 3.84
N LEU A 8 16.17 18.15 3.02
CA LEU A 8 15.54 16.84 2.94
C LEU A 8 16.51 15.74 2.47
N GLN A 9 17.55 16.09 1.70
CA GLN A 9 18.58 15.16 1.24
C GLN A 9 19.39 14.56 2.39
N SER A 10 19.51 15.25 3.53
CA SER A 10 20.21 14.72 4.70
C SER A 10 19.52 13.53 5.35
N TRP A 11 18.27 13.20 4.95
CA TRP A 11 17.56 12.01 5.37
C TRP A 11 17.96 10.74 4.63
N ILE A 12 18.59 10.86 3.44
CA ILE A 12 19.05 9.69 2.66
C ILE A 12 20.07 8.89 3.49
N GLY A 13 19.88 7.58 3.54
CA GLY A 13 20.68 6.65 4.34
C GLY A 13 20.19 6.48 5.78
N ARG A 14 19.25 7.31 6.27
CA ARG A 14 18.64 7.11 7.58
C ARG A 14 17.89 5.79 7.62
N SER A 15 18.15 5.00 8.66
CA SER A 15 17.61 3.65 8.80
C SER A 15 16.99 3.44 10.19
N GLU A 16 16.00 2.56 10.25
CA GLU A 16 15.42 2.03 11.48
C GLU A 16 15.13 0.54 11.33
N THR A 17 15.17 -0.19 12.42
CA THR A 17 14.81 -1.62 12.44
C THR A 17 13.73 -1.87 13.47
N VAL A 18 12.68 -2.56 13.04
CA VAL A 18 11.55 -2.98 13.89
C VAL A 18 11.45 -4.51 13.83
N HIS A 19 11.19 -5.12 14.96
CA HIS A 19 11.02 -6.57 15.08
C HIS A 19 9.56 -6.92 15.32
N ASP A 20 9.13 -8.04 14.75
CA ASP A 20 7.80 -8.60 14.98
C ASP A 20 7.85 -10.12 14.88
N THR A 21 6.77 -10.78 15.34
CA THR A 21 6.58 -12.22 15.18
C THR A 21 5.35 -12.46 14.34
N ILE A 22 5.47 -13.30 13.31
CA ILE A 22 4.37 -13.59 12.39
C ILE A 22 3.35 -14.48 13.10
N GLY A 23 2.27 -13.87 13.58
CA GLY A 23 1.17 -14.56 14.27
C GLY A 23 0.10 -15.06 13.28
N ALA A 24 -0.64 -16.11 13.68
CA ALA A 24 -1.74 -16.66 12.88
C ALA A 24 -2.98 -15.76 12.83
N THR A 25 -3.26 -15.01 13.90
CA THR A 25 -4.49 -14.23 14.03
C THR A 25 -4.68 -13.18 12.93
N PRO A 26 -3.69 -12.33 12.59
CA PRO A 26 -3.82 -11.39 11.48
C PRO A 26 -4.09 -12.09 10.13
N VAL A 27 -3.45 -13.25 9.90
CA VAL A 27 -3.67 -14.06 8.68
C VAL A 27 -5.12 -14.54 8.61
N ALA A 28 -5.63 -15.13 9.68
CA ALA A 28 -7.02 -15.59 9.74
C ALA A 28 -8.02 -14.44 9.56
N ALA A 29 -7.74 -13.29 10.17
CA ALA A 29 -8.60 -12.12 10.09
C ALA A 29 -8.63 -11.52 8.66
N LEU A 30 -7.49 -11.42 7.96
CA LEU A 30 -7.49 -10.97 6.57
C LEU A 30 -8.11 -12.01 5.64
N THR A 31 -7.90 -13.32 5.87
CA THR A 31 -8.57 -14.41 5.17
C THR A 31 -10.09 -14.21 5.18
N ALA A 32 -10.65 -14.00 6.38
CA ALA A 32 -12.08 -13.73 6.54
C ALA A 32 -12.54 -12.39 5.93
N THR A 33 -11.67 -11.37 5.94
CA THR A 33 -11.97 -10.06 5.35
C THR A 33 -12.05 -10.13 3.83
N LEU A 34 -11.28 -11.01 3.21
CA LEU A 34 -11.26 -11.21 1.76
C LEU A 34 -12.24 -12.28 1.26
N ASP A 35 -13.15 -12.80 2.11
CA ASP A 35 -14.10 -13.84 1.79
C ASP A 35 -13.46 -15.16 1.32
N HIS A 36 -12.39 -15.57 1.97
CA HIS A 36 -11.90 -16.92 1.86
C HIS A 36 -12.56 -17.82 2.93
N PRO A 37 -12.76 -19.11 2.65
CA PRO A 37 -13.18 -20.06 3.67
C PRO A 37 -12.24 -20.04 4.87
N ALA A 38 -12.81 -20.14 6.07
CA ALA A 38 -12.01 -20.25 7.28
C ALA A 38 -11.21 -21.56 7.24
N MET A 39 -9.89 -21.43 7.36
CA MET A 39 -8.99 -22.57 7.43
C MET A 39 -8.04 -22.41 8.61
N PRO A 40 -7.60 -23.49 9.23
CA PRO A 40 -6.53 -23.44 10.22
C PRO A 40 -5.28 -22.78 9.61
N VAL A 41 -4.62 -21.96 10.40
CA VAL A 41 -3.35 -21.31 10.04
C VAL A 41 -2.26 -21.84 10.98
N PRO A 42 -1.72 -23.05 10.72
CA PRO A 42 -0.70 -23.64 11.59
C PRO A 42 0.64 -22.90 11.48
N ILE A 43 1.47 -23.09 12.51
CA ILE A 43 2.87 -22.64 12.49
C ILE A 43 3.55 -23.25 11.24
N GLY A 44 4.38 -22.47 10.57
CA GLY A 44 5.06 -22.86 9.34
C GLY A 44 4.27 -22.57 8.06
N SER A 45 2.97 -22.18 8.14
CA SER A 45 2.22 -21.73 6.97
C SER A 45 2.87 -20.52 6.33
N ALA A 46 3.07 -20.55 5.00
CA ALA A 46 3.62 -19.43 4.26
C ALA A 46 2.63 -18.24 4.25
N LEU A 47 3.17 -17.06 4.47
CA LEU A 47 2.42 -15.81 4.39
C LEU A 47 2.16 -15.47 2.92
N PRO A 48 0.92 -15.22 2.50
CA PRO A 48 0.65 -14.75 1.15
C PRO A 48 1.40 -13.44 0.83
N PRO A 49 1.80 -13.19 -0.42
CA PRO A 49 2.44 -11.94 -0.81
C PRO A 49 1.63 -10.72 -0.35
N LEU A 50 2.32 -9.66 0.09
CA LEU A 50 1.81 -8.42 0.69
C LEU A 50 1.19 -8.55 2.10
N TRP A 51 0.93 -9.74 2.62
CA TRP A 51 0.34 -9.90 3.95
C TRP A 51 1.32 -9.56 5.09
N HIS A 52 2.59 -9.30 4.80
CA HIS A 52 3.55 -8.73 5.73
C HIS A 52 3.12 -7.33 6.24
N TRP A 53 2.23 -6.62 5.52
CA TRP A 53 1.65 -5.35 5.97
C TRP A 53 0.71 -5.48 7.19
N LEU A 54 0.33 -6.70 7.57
CA LEU A 54 -0.42 -7.00 8.81
C LEU A 54 0.47 -6.95 10.06
N TYR A 55 1.76 -6.80 9.88
CA TYR A 55 2.77 -6.80 10.93
C TYR A 55 3.58 -5.51 10.91
N PHE A 56 4.46 -5.33 11.89
CA PHE A 56 5.23 -4.08 12.05
C PHE A 56 4.32 -2.85 12.11
N LEU A 57 3.22 -2.97 12.83
CA LEU A 57 2.19 -1.95 12.89
C LEU A 57 2.74 -0.61 13.40
N PRO A 58 2.27 0.54 12.88
CA PRO A 58 2.76 1.87 13.25
C PRO A 58 2.23 2.31 14.63
N MET A 59 2.74 1.70 15.70
CA MET A 59 2.29 1.92 17.09
C MET A 59 2.85 3.23 17.66
N HIS A 60 2.28 4.35 17.24
CA HIS A 60 2.57 5.66 17.80
C HIS A 60 1.63 5.96 18.97
N ARG A 61 2.10 6.75 19.96
CA ARG A 61 1.23 7.21 21.04
C ARG A 61 0.15 8.14 20.47
N GLN A 62 -1.04 8.14 21.07
CA GLN A 62 -2.15 8.99 20.64
C GLN A 62 -1.75 10.47 20.56
N SER A 63 -0.93 10.96 21.50
CA SER A 63 -0.42 12.33 21.50
C SER A 63 0.51 12.67 20.32
N ASP A 64 1.05 11.65 19.64
CA ASP A 64 1.98 11.80 18.52
C ASP A 64 1.26 11.66 17.16
N ILE A 65 -0.07 11.49 17.17
CA ILE A 65 -0.91 11.43 15.97
C ILE A 65 -1.34 12.84 15.55
N GLY A 66 -1.27 13.10 14.24
CA GLY A 66 -1.77 14.33 13.62
C GLY A 66 -3.28 14.31 13.39
N ALA A 67 -3.82 15.46 12.99
CA ALA A 67 -5.25 15.62 12.75
C ALA A 67 -5.80 14.73 11.61
N ASP A 68 -4.94 14.32 10.68
CA ASP A 68 -5.26 13.40 9.59
C ASP A 68 -5.24 11.91 9.98
N GLY A 69 -4.80 11.59 11.21
CA GLY A 69 -4.68 10.23 11.71
C GLY A 69 -3.31 9.57 11.45
N HIS A 70 -2.38 10.25 10.79
CA HIS A 70 -1.00 9.79 10.67
C HIS A 70 -0.14 10.26 11.85
N ALA A 71 0.99 9.59 12.06
CA ALA A 71 2.03 10.11 12.95
C ALA A 71 2.49 11.51 12.53
N LYS A 72 2.72 12.37 13.51
CA LYS A 72 3.30 13.70 13.29
C LYS A 72 4.62 13.59 12.54
N ARG A 73 4.92 14.62 11.76
CA ARG A 73 6.10 14.64 10.89
C ARG A 73 7.39 14.82 11.69
N GLY A 74 8.53 14.42 11.07
CA GLY A 74 9.86 14.56 11.69
C GLY A 74 10.33 13.33 12.47
N GLY A 75 9.57 12.22 12.40
CA GLY A 75 10.03 10.91 12.86
C GLY A 75 11.06 10.30 11.89
N PHE A 76 10.83 9.04 11.47
CA PHE A 76 11.68 8.35 10.50
C PHE A 76 11.68 9.06 9.14
N LEU A 77 10.50 9.41 8.61
CA LEU A 77 10.37 10.10 7.34
C LEU A 77 10.77 11.59 7.45
N PRO A 78 11.31 12.19 6.36
CA PRO A 78 11.71 13.58 6.36
C PRO A 78 10.52 14.52 6.63
N PRO A 79 10.76 15.69 7.25
CA PRO A 79 9.74 16.68 7.58
C PRO A 79 9.34 17.51 6.36
N VAL A 80 8.82 16.83 5.33
CA VAL A 80 8.39 17.48 4.08
C VAL A 80 7.27 18.48 4.38
N PRO A 81 7.41 19.78 4.00
CA PRO A 81 6.44 20.83 4.34
C PRO A 81 5.23 20.86 3.38
N LEU A 82 4.85 19.72 2.80
CA LEU A 82 3.70 19.59 1.90
C LEU A 82 2.55 18.82 2.59
N PRO A 83 1.30 19.32 2.56
CA PRO A 83 0.23 18.81 3.40
C PRO A 83 -0.20 17.37 3.07
N ARG A 84 -0.27 16.99 1.80
CA ARG A 84 -0.77 15.69 1.36
C ARG A 84 0.35 14.69 1.18
N ARG A 85 0.18 13.49 1.78
CA ARG A 85 1.08 12.34 1.62
C ARG A 85 0.30 11.19 1.01
N MET A 86 0.83 10.59 -0.05
CA MET A 86 0.19 9.51 -0.79
C MET A 86 1.19 8.37 -1.00
N TRP A 87 0.71 7.14 -0.98
CA TRP A 87 1.43 5.96 -1.43
C TRP A 87 1.30 5.89 -2.96
N ALA A 88 2.37 6.18 -3.70
CA ALA A 88 2.35 6.24 -5.14
C ALA A 88 2.49 4.84 -5.78
N GLY A 89 3.17 3.93 -5.11
CA GLY A 89 3.39 2.57 -5.57
C GLY A 89 4.46 1.86 -4.78
N SER A 90 4.66 0.58 -5.06
CA SER A 90 5.77 -0.21 -4.52
C SER A 90 6.24 -1.26 -5.52
N GLN A 91 7.48 -1.74 -5.31
CA GLN A 91 8.09 -2.85 -6.01
C GLN A 91 8.58 -3.86 -4.98
N PHE A 92 8.36 -5.15 -5.25
CA PHE A 92 8.67 -6.24 -4.33
C PHE A 92 9.51 -7.30 -5.02
N GLU A 93 10.47 -7.84 -4.27
CA GLU A 93 11.18 -9.08 -4.57
C GLU A 93 10.90 -10.07 -3.44
N PHE A 94 10.19 -11.15 -3.76
CA PHE A 94 9.93 -12.26 -2.84
C PHE A 94 11.01 -13.32 -3.04
N ARG A 95 11.98 -13.37 -2.14
CA ARG A 95 13.19 -14.23 -2.25
C ARG A 95 13.04 -15.54 -1.50
N ALA A 96 12.30 -15.51 -0.39
CA ALA A 96 12.00 -16.68 0.42
C ALA A 96 10.63 -16.50 1.11
N PRO A 97 9.92 -17.57 1.43
CA PRO A 97 8.65 -17.46 2.15
C PRO A 97 8.87 -16.99 3.58
N ILE A 98 8.10 -16.00 4.01
CA ILE A 98 7.91 -15.63 5.41
C ILE A 98 6.82 -16.55 5.97
N ARG A 99 6.99 -17.12 7.16
CA ARG A 99 6.08 -18.12 7.71
C ARG A 99 5.51 -17.72 9.06
N VAL A 100 4.32 -18.20 9.35
CA VAL A 100 3.73 -18.10 10.69
C VAL A 100 4.65 -18.76 11.71
N GLY A 101 4.99 -18.04 12.76
CA GLY A 101 5.97 -18.42 13.78
C GLY A 101 7.35 -17.79 13.59
N ASP A 102 7.65 -17.24 12.42
CA ASP A 102 8.93 -16.56 12.18
C ASP A 102 9.06 -15.29 13.03
N ARG A 103 10.26 -15.09 13.59
CA ARG A 103 10.71 -13.80 14.10
C ARG A 103 11.30 -13.01 12.93
N VAL A 104 10.78 -11.84 12.68
CA VAL A 104 11.17 -11.05 11.51
C VAL A 104 11.67 -9.68 11.93
N ALA A 105 12.84 -9.29 11.42
CA ALA A 105 13.38 -7.95 11.49
C ALA A 105 13.08 -7.21 10.17
N ARG A 106 12.35 -6.09 10.24
CA ARG A 106 12.20 -5.17 9.12
C ARG A 106 13.14 -3.99 9.30
N THR A 107 14.12 -3.89 8.42
CA THR A 107 15.00 -2.72 8.32
C THR A 107 14.49 -1.81 7.21
N SER A 108 14.16 -0.59 7.56
CA SER A 108 13.68 0.45 6.64
C SER A 108 14.77 1.50 6.45
N THR A 109 15.14 1.81 5.22
CA THR A 109 16.16 2.81 4.89
C THR A 109 15.61 3.80 3.87
N ILE A 110 15.78 5.11 4.10
CA ILE A 110 15.45 6.14 3.12
C ILE A 110 16.49 6.04 1.99
N ALA A 111 16.05 5.49 0.85
CA ALA A 111 16.91 5.24 -0.29
C ALA A 111 17.09 6.46 -1.20
N ASP A 112 16.05 7.31 -1.29
CA ASP A 112 16.10 8.52 -2.12
C ASP A 112 15.09 9.56 -1.63
N VAL A 113 15.42 10.85 -1.86
CA VAL A 113 14.53 11.99 -1.67
C VAL A 113 14.72 12.94 -2.84
N ALA A 114 13.69 13.11 -3.66
CA ALA A 114 13.73 13.96 -4.85
C ALA A 114 12.59 14.99 -4.84
N SER A 115 12.91 16.24 -5.17
CA SER A 115 11.92 17.29 -5.38
C SER A 115 11.75 17.55 -6.87
N LYS A 116 10.50 17.72 -7.32
CA LYS A 116 10.15 18.07 -8.71
C LYS A 116 9.07 19.15 -8.70
N ASP A 117 9.18 20.09 -9.63
CA ASP A 117 8.11 21.03 -9.91
C ASP A 117 7.17 20.37 -10.93
N GLY A 118 5.94 20.12 -10.51
CA GLY A 118 4.89 19.57 -11.34
C GLY A 118 3.92 20.66 -11.82
N ARG A 119 3.03 20.31 -12.74
CA ARG A 119 2.02 21.24 -13.29
C ARG A 119 1.10 21.81 -12.21
N THR A 120 0.85 21.08 -11.12
CA THR A 120 -0.04 21.44 -10.01
C THR A 120 0.72 21.80 -8.74
N GLY A 121 1.97 22.28 -8.84
CA GLY A 121 2.81 22.65 -7.73
C GLY A 121 3.96 21.69 -7.44
N ARG A 122 4.65 21.94 -6.33
CA ARG A 122 5.81 21.16 -5.89
C ARG A 122 5.42 19.75 -5.46
N LEU A 123 6.23 18.80 -5.88
CA LEU A 123 6.15 17.38 -5.47
C LEU A 123 7.46 16.99 -4.79
N VAL A 124 7.37 16.23 -3.71
CA VAL A 124 8.53 15.58 -3.09
C VAL A 124 8.30 14.09 -3.06
N PHE A 125 9.22 13.36 -3.66
CA PHE A 125 9.23 11.89 -3.67
C PHE A 125 10.20 11.41 -2.60
N VAL A 126 9.76 10.44 -1.81
CA VAL A 126 10.60 9.75 -0.84
C VAL A 126 10.50 8.27 -1.14
N LYS A 127 11.65 7.65 -1.43
CA LYS A 127 11.74 6.20 -1.64
C LYS A 127 12.29 5.56 -0.38
N VAL A 128 11.54 4.61 0.17
CA VAL A 128 11.97 3.82 1.33
C VAL A 128 12.22 2.38 0.87
N ARG A 129 13.39 1.85 1.20
CA ARG A 129 13.73 0.44 1.02
C ARG A 129 13.45 -0.28 2.33
N HIS A 130 12.58 -1.29 2.30
CA HIS A 130 12.34 -2.20 3.41
C HIS A 130 12.97 -3.57 3.09
N GLU A 131 13.70 -4.12 4.05
CA GLU A 131 14.27 -5.47 3.99
C GLU A 131 13.76 -6.27 5.17
N LEU A 132 13.08 -7.38 4.90
CA LEU A 132 12.55 -8.29 5.91
C LEU A 132 13.42 -9.54 5.99
N ARG A 133 14.03 -9.77 7.17
CA ARG A 133 14.88 -10.94 7.46
C ARG A 133 14.20 -11.81 8.50
N CYS A 134 14.09 -13.10 8.20
CA CYS A 134 13.47 -14.09 9.08
C CYS A 134 14.53 -14.83 9.89
N ASN A 135 14.28 -15.02 11.19
CA ASN A 135 15.05 -15.90 12.08
C ASN A 135 16.57 -15.66 12.01
N ASP A 136 16.97 -14.38 12.00
CA ASP A 136 18.38 -13.94 11.96
C ASP A 136 19.14 -14.35 10.67
N ALA A 137 18.42 -14.68 9.57
CA ALA A 137 19.04 -14.95 8.28
C ALA A 137 19.83 -13.75 7.75
N ALA A 138 20.97 -14.02 7.08
CA ALA A 138 21.81 -12.98 6.50
C ALA A 138 21.12 -12.26 5.32
N ASP A 139 20.40 -13.02 4.49
CA ASP A 139 19.70 -12.49 3.32
C ASP A 139 18.24 -12.15 3.64
N PRO A 140 17.70 -11.07 3.07
CA PRO A 140 16.30 -10.74 3.24
C PRO A 140 15.39 -11.73 2.49
N ALA A 141 14.32 -12.18 3.15
CA ALA A 141 13.26 -12.97 2.53
C ALA A 141 12.40 -12.13 1.58
N LEU A 142 12.26 -10.84 1.89
CA LEU A 142 11.49 -9.88 1.10
C LEU A 142 12.21 -8.54 1.06
N VAL A 143 12.21 -7.92 -0.13
CA VAL A 143 12.63 -6.53 -0.33
C VAL A 143 11.48 -5.76 -0.93
N GLU A 144 11.13 -4.61 -0.33
CA GLU A 144 10.15 -3.67 -0.86
C GLU A 144 10.79 -2.31 -1.10
N LEU A 145 10.54 -1.72 -2.27
CA LEU A 145 10.80 -0.31 -2.55
C LEU A 145 9.47 0.43 -2.53
N HIS A 146 9.26 1.24 -1.51
CA HIS A 146 8.03 1.99 -1.26
C HIS A 146 8.19 3.43 -1.74
N ASP A 147 7.40 3.83 -2.73
CA ASP A 147 7.37 5.17 -3.29
C ASP A 147 6.28 6.02 -2.62
N ILE A 148 6.69 7.01 -1.85
CA ILE A 148 5.82 7.99 -1.19
C ILE A 148 5.92 9.31 -1.95
N VAL A 149 4.77 9.93 -2.23
CA VAL A 149 4.73 11.26 -2.81
C VAL A 149 4.05 12.25 -1.85
N TYR A 150 4.69 13.38 -1.66
CA TYR A 150 4.11 14.53 -0.97
C TYR A 150 3.74 15.57 -2.01
N ARG A 151 2.60 16.22 -1.82
CA ARG A 151 2.09 17.25 -2.72
C ARG A 151 1.38 18.35 -1.95
N GLU A 152 1.21 19.49 -2.59
CA GLU A 152 0.39 20.59 -2.10
C GLU A 152 -1.09 20.18 -1.97
N ALA A 153 -1.83 20.95 -1.18
CA ALA A 153 -3.28 20.85 -1.14
C ALA A 153 -3.84 21.13 -2.55
N GLN A 154 -4.90 20.43 -2.90
CA GLN A 154 -5.60 20.67 -4.17
C GLN A 154 -6.24 22.07 -4.10
N ARG A 155 -6.05 22.86 -5.15
CA ARG A 155 -6.72 24.14 -5.30
C ARG A 155 -8.07 23.92 -5.99
N ALA A 156 -8.99 24.86 -5.77
CA ALA A 156 -10.34 24.76 -6.37
C ALA A 156 -10.30 24.80 -7.91
N ASP A 157 -9.27 25.41 -8.49
CA ASP A 157 -9.06 25.54 -9.94
C ASP A 157 -8.13 24.47 -10.54
N ASP A 158 -7.64 23.52 -9.73
CA ASP A 158 -6.82 22.41 -10.21
C ASP A 158 -7.66 21.48 -11.09
N VAL A 159 -7.31 21.42 -12.36
CA VAL A 159 -7.90 20.46 -13.30
C VAL A 159 -7.19 19.10 -13.14
N PRO A 160 -7.90 18.05 -12.70
CA PRO A 160 -7.30 16.71 -12.61
C PRO A 160 -6.82 16.27 -14.02
N PRO A 161 -5.76 15.45 -14.10
CA PRO A 161 -5.38 14.86 -15.37
C PRO A 161 -6.54 14.04 -15.94
N PRO A 162 -6.70 13.99 -17.28
CA PRO A 162 -7.74 13.18 -17.90
C PRO A 162 -7.63 11.73 -17.43
N PRO A 163 -8.76 11.06 -17.18
CA PRO A 163 -8.74 9.67 -16.75
C PRO A 163 -8.17 8.78 -17.87
N GLN A 164 -7.45 7.75 -17.46
CA GLN A 164 -6.89 6.75 -18.36
C GLN A 164 -7.85 5.56 -18.42
N GLN A 165 -8.20 5.12 -19.63
CA GLN A 165 -8.99 3.91 -19.83
C GLN A 165 -8.23 2.69 -19.30
N ALA A 166 -8.90 1.81 -18.55
CA ALA A 166 -8.33 0.54 -18.14
C ALA A 166 -8.16 -0.40 -19.35
N ALA A 167 -7.21 -1.34 -19.22
CA ALA A 167 -7.01 -2.38 -20.22
C ALA A 167 -8.27 -3.25 -20.36
N GLY A 168 -8.58 -3.65 -21.59
CA GLY A 168 -9.58 -4.69 -21.88
C GLY A 168 -8.99 -6.09 -21.87
N GLY A 169 -9.83 -7.11 -22.12
CA GLY A 169 -9.38 -8.48 -22.32
C GLY A 169 -8.93 -9.20 -21.05
N ALA A 170 -9.52 -8.87 -19.88
CA ALA A 170 -9.27 -9.57 -18.63
C ALA A 170 -9.67 -11.06 -18.74
N ALA A 171 -8.73 -11.96 -18.42
CA ALA A 171 -9.02 -13.38 -18.26
C ALA A 171 -9.65 -13.66 -16.87
N TRP A 172 -9.31 -12.86 -15.88
CA TRP A 172 -9.82 -12.95 -14.51
C TRP A 172 -10.41 -11.62 -14.08
N GLN A 173 -11.55 -11.66 -13.40
CA GLN A 173 -12.21 -10.45 -12.91
C GLN A 173 -12.96 -10.73 -11.61
N ARG A 174 -12.92 -9.77 -10.70
CA ARG A 174 -13.74 -9.75 -9.48
C ARG A 174 -14.26 -8.35 -9.22
N THR A 175 -15.54 -8.24 -8.90
CA THR A 175 -16.17 -7.00 -8.44
C THR A 175 -16.03 -6.90 -6.92
N ILE A 176 -15.60 -5.73 -6.45
CA ILE A 176 -15.42 -5.42 -5.03
C ILE A 176 -16.39 -4.32 -4.64
N VAL A 177 -17.13 -4.52 -3.57
CA VAL A 177 -17.95 -3.48 -2.93
C VAL A 177 -17.13 -2.92 -1.76
N PRO A 178 -16.61 -1.69 -1.87
CA PRO A 178 -15.75 -1.10 -0.85
C PRO A 178 -16.59 -0.41 0.23
N ASP A 179 -17.40 -1.19 0.95
CA ASP A 179 -18.23 -0.65 2.02
C ASP A 179 -17.43 -0.20 3.25
N ASP A 180 -18.08 0.56 4.13
CA ASP A 180 -17.47 1.09 5.36
C ASP A 180 -16.88 -0.02 6.23
N VAL A 181 -17.48 -1.23 6.23
CA VAL A 181 -17.03 -2.37 7.03
C VAL A 181 -15.73 -2.95 6.49
N LEU A 182 -15.61 -3.13 5.18
CA LEU A 182 -14.37 -3.60 4.54
C LEU A 182 -13.24 -2.62 4.81
N LEU A 183 -13.48 -1.31 4.63
CA LEU A 183 -12.47 -0.27 4.84
C LEU A 183 -12.04 -0.20 6.30
N PHE A 184 -12.99 -0.26 7.25
CA PHE A 184 -12.69 -0.31 8.67
C PHE A 184 -11.87 -1.54 9.05
N ARG A 185 -12.27 -2.74 8.60
CA ARG A 185 -11.56 -3.99 8.89
C ARG A 185 -10.11 -3.94 8.39
N TYR A 186 -9.88 -3.41 7.20
CA TYR A 186 -8.52 -3.29 6.67
C TYR A 186 -7.70 -2.25 7.44
N SER A 187 -8.29 -1.09 7.79
CA SER A 187 -7.65 -0.11 8.67
C SER A 187 -7.27 -0.70 10.02
N ALA A 188 -8.17 -1.49 10.63
CA ALA A 188 -7.91 -2.13 11.92
C ALA A 188 -6.79 -3.17 11.83
N LEU A 189 -6.79 -4.00 10.77
CA LEU A 189 -5.77 -5.03 10.55
C LEU A 189 -4.37 -4.46 10.31
N THR A 190 -4.27 -3.31 9.69
CA THR A 190 -3.01 -2.63 9.39
C THR A 190 -2.67 -1.51 10.37
N PHE A 191 -3.51 -1.31 11.39
CA PHE A 191 -3.45 -0.20 12.33
C PHE A 191 -3.33 1.16 11.63
N ASN A 192 -3.99 1.29 10.48
CA ASN A 192 -3.97 2.51 9.68
C ASN A 192 -5.02 3.49 10.16
N GLY A 193 -4.56 4.53 10.88
CA GLY A 193 -5.43 5.57 11.44
C GLY A 193 -5.75 6.72 10.46
N HIS A 194 -5.37 6.66 9.18
CA HIS A 194 -5.63 7.75 8.24
C HIS A 194 -7.12 7.93 7.99
N ARG A 195 -7.63 9.07 8.39
CA ARG A 195 -9.08 9.40 8.45
C ARG A 195 -9.80 9.31 7.11
N ILE A 196 -9.11 9.48 6.01
CA ILE A 196 -9.70 9.40 4.65
C ILE A 196 -10.34 8.03 4.34
N HIS A 197 -9.98 6.99 5.11
CA HIS A 197 -10.46 5.63 4.88
C HIS A 197 -11.67 5.25 5.73
N TYR A 198 -12.00 6.04 6.79
CA TYR A 198 -13.08 5.66 7.72
C TYR A 198 -13.88 6.85 8.27
N ASP A 199 -13.41 8.09 8.13
CA ASP A 199 -14.10 9.28 8.62
C ASP A 199 -14.70 10.06 7.45
N ARG A 200 -15.94 9.72 7.10
CA ARG A 200 -16.66 10.32 5.98
C ARG A 200 -16.76 11.84 6.08
N LYS A 201 -17.04 12.37 7.27
CA LYS A 201 -17.12 13.81 7.49
C LYS A 201 -15.79 14.50 7.21
N TYR A 202 -14.69 13.94 7.73
CA TYR A 202 -13.36 14.48 7.50
C TYR A 202 -12.98 14.46 6.02
N VAL A 203 -13.19 13.32 5.35
CA VAL A 203 -12.77 13.18 3.95
C VAL A 203 -13.56 14.09 3.01
N THR A 204 -14.83 14.37 3.31
CA THR A 204 -15.67 15.24 2.46
C THR A 204 -15.53 16.72 2.80
N GLU A 205 -15.56 17.08 4.09
CA GLU A 205 -15.57 18.48 4.51
C GLU A 205 -14.15 19.08 4.63
N VAL A 206 -13.13 18.29 4.97
CA VAL A 206 -11.76 18.77 5.18
C VAL A 206 -10.85 18.46 3.99
N GLU A 207 -10.90 17.23 3.47
CA GLU A 207 -10.07 16.82 2.33
C GLU A 207 -10.70 17.15 0.96
N GLY A 208 -12.03 17.37 0.92
CA GLY A 208 -12.76 17.74 -0.29
C GLY A 208 -12.95 16.59 -1.29
N TYR A 209 -12.85 15.34 -0.84
CA TYR A 209 -13.13 14.17 -1.66
C TYR A 209 -14.62 13.81 -1.65
N PRO A 210 -15.14 13.14 -2.69
CA PRO A 210 -16.57 12.82 -2.80
C PRO A 210 -17.02 11.71 -1.82
N GLY A 211 -16.11 10.91 -1.29
CA GLY A 211 -16.37 9.79 -0.38
C GLY A 211 -15.10 9.24 0.25
N LEU A 212 -15.21 8.13 0.98
CA LEU A 212 -14.06 7.46 1.57
C LEU A 212 -13.14 6.93 0.46
N ILE A 213 -11.85 7.01 0.69
CA ILE A 213 -10.85 6.49 -0.24
C ILE A 213 -10.54 5.03 0.11
N VAL A 214 -10.62 4.16 -0.87
CA VAL A 214 -10.16 2.77 -0.72
C VAL A 214 -8.65 2.76 -0.57
N HIS A 215 -8.13 2.02 0.42
CA HIS A 215 -6.69 1.94 0.66
C HIS A 215 -5.96 1.40 -0.59
N GLY A 216 -4.93 2.10 -1.05
CA GLY A 216 -4.06 1.59 -2.12
C GLY A 216 -3.48 0.20 -1.81
N PRO A 217 -2.96 -0.05 -0.59
CA PRO A 217 -2.53 -1.39 -0.18
C PRO A 217 -3.64 -2.45 -0.20
N LEU A 218 -4.89 -2.11 0.12
CA LEU A 218 -6.01 -3.05 -0.02
C LEU A 218 -6.25 -3.43 -1.49
N ILE A 219 -6.22 -2.45 -2.40
CA ILE A 219 -6.37 -2.71 -3.84
C ILE A 219 -5.24 -3.62 -4.33
N ALA A 220 -3.97 -3.33 -3.97
CA ALA A 220 -2.83 -4.17 -4.32
C ALA A 220 -2.98 -5.61 -3.77
N THR A 221 -3.46 -5.74 -2.52
CA THR A 221 -3.75 -7.04 -1.90
C THR A 221 -4.84 -7.79 -2.67
N LEU A 222 -5.92 -7.11 -3.07
CA LEU A 222 -7.02 -7.69 -3.85
C LEU A 222 -6.57 -8.13 -5.26
N LEU A 223 -5.63 -7.43 -5.88
CA LEU A 223 -5.04 -7.82 -7.16
C LEU A 223 -4.25 -9.13 -7.04
N LEU A 224 -3.41 -9.28 -6.02
CA LEU A 224 -2.71 -10.55 -5.78
C LEU A 224 -3.64 -11.64 -5.24
N ASP A 225 -4.71 -11.28 -4.53
CA ASP A 225 -5.76 -12.22 -4.15
C ASP A 225 -6.50 -12.77 -5.38
N LEU A 226 -6.78 -11.93 -6.38
CA LEU A 226 -7.34 -12.38 -7.66
C LEU A 226 -6.42 -13.40 -8.35
N LEU A 227 -5.11 -13.13 -8.40
CA LEU A 227 -4.12 -14.06 -8.95
C LEU A 227 -4.17 -15.39 -8.18
N ARG A 228 -4.09 -15.36 -6.84
CA ARG A 228 -4.13 -16.56 -5.99
C ARG A 228 -5.39 -17.39 -6.16
N ARG A 229 -6.54 -16.75 -6.39
CA ARG A 229 -7.82 -17.45 -6.64
C ARG A 229 -7.85 -18.17 -7.99
N ASN A 230 -7.15 -17.65 -8.99
CA ASN A 230 -7.16 -18.21 -10.35
C ASN A 230 -5.94 -19.09 -10.66
N ALA A 231 -4.85 -18.91 -9.92
CA ALA A 231 -3.62 -19.69 -10.03
C ALA A 231 -3.04 -19.99 -8.63
N PRO A 232 -3.69 -20.83 -7.83
CA PRO A 232 -3.35 -21.05 -6.41
C PRO A 232 -1.94 -21.64 -6.21
N GLU A 233 -1.43 -22.40 -7.19
CA GLU A 233 -0.09 -23.00 -7.14
C GLU A 233 1.01 -22.08 -7.67
N ALA A 234 0.67 -20.89 -8.17
CA ALA A 234 1.66 -19.99 -8.73
C ALA A 234 2.49 -19.33 -7.62
N GLU A 235 3.81 -19.41 -7.75
CA GLU A 235 4.76 -18.73 -6.86
C GLU A 235 5.13 -17.36 -7.44
N VAL A 236 4.73 -16.29 -6.77
CA VAL A 236 5.06 -14.92 -7.16
C VAL A 236 6.48 -14.59 -6.70
N THR A 237 7.38 -14.24 -7.62
CA THR A 237 8.77 -13.86 -7.33
C THR A 237 8.97 -12.35 -7.28
N SER A 238 8.17 -11.59 -8.03
CA SER A 238 8.18 -10.14 -7.97
C SER A 238 6.77 -9.58 -8.18
N PHE A 239 6.56 -8.38 -7.64
CA PHE A 239 5.33 -7.62 -7.85
C PHE A 239 5.64 -6.14 -7.85
N ARG A 240 4.99 -5.39 -8.71
CA ARG A 240 5.02 -3.93 -8.68
C ARG A 240 3.62 -3.40 -8.92
N PHE A 241 3.29 -2.30 -8.27
CA PHE A 241 2.07 -1.56 -8.58
C PHE A 241 2.29 -0.05 -8.57
N LYS A 242 1.43 0.63 -9.27
CA LYS A 242 1.37 2.10 -9.31
C LYS A 242 -0.09 2.52 -9.12
N ALA A 243 -0.34 3.36 -8.12
CA ALA A 243 -1.61 4.05 -7.98
C ALA A 243 -1.72 5.14 -9.08
N VAL A 244 -2.80 5.12 -9.84
CA VAL A 244 -3.05 6.04 -10.96
C VAL A 244 -4.02 7.14 -10.53
N ARG A 245 -5.11 6.76 -9.86
CA ARG A 245 -6.10 7.69 -9.31
C ARG A 245 -6.79 7.10 -8.08
N PRO A 246 -7.40 7.92 -7.21
CA PRO A 246 -8.16 7.42 -6.06
C PRO A 246 -9.34 6.54 -6.53
N THR A 247 -9.61 5.48 -5.76
CA THR A 247 -10.85 4.70 -5.82
C THR A 247 -11.69 5.10 -4.62
N PHE A 248 -12.98 5.43 -4.85
CA PHE A 248 -13.90 5.84 -3.80
C PHE A 248 -14.89 4.72 -3.46
N ASP A 249 -15.42 4.75 -2.26
CA ASP A 249 -16.40 3.80 -1.74
C ASP A 249 -17.82 3.96 -2.32
N LEU A 250 -18.05 4.99 -3.11
CA LEU A 250 -19.36 5.35 -3.65
C LEU A 250 -19.95 4.31 -4.61
N HIS A 251 -19.10 3.54 -5.27
CA HIS A 251 -19.48 2.53 -6.26
C HIS A 251 -18.58 1.29 -6.15
N PRO A 252 -19.07 0.11 -6.55
CA PRO A 252 -18.23 -1.05 -6.73
C PRO A 252 -17.11 -0.76 -7.75
N PHE A 253 -15.94 -1.34 -7.54
CA PHE A 253 -14.84 -1.31 -8.50
C PHE A 253 -14.46 -2.74 -8.90
N ARG A 254 -13.65 -2.89 -9.94
CA ARG A 254 -13.22 -4.19 -10.44
C ARG A 254 -11.73 -4.36 -10.34
N VAL A 255 -11.30 -5.54 -9.91
CA VAL A 255 -9.93 -6.03 -10.04
C VAL A 255 -9.89 -7.04 -11.17
N ASN A 256 -8.88 -6.92 -12.02
CA ASN A 256 -8.77 -7.64 -13.28
C ASN A 256 -7.37 -8.23 -13.43
N GLY A 257 -7.24 -9.29 -14.22
CA GLY A 257 -5.95 -9.91 -14.49
C GLY A 257 -5.90 -10.64 -15.82
N SER A 258 -4.71 -10.70 -16.40
CA SER A 258 -4.37 -11.51 -17.56
C SER A 258 -2.96 -12.06 -17.39
N CYS A 259 -2.74 -13.28 -17.88
CA CYS A 259 -1.45 -13.97 -17.78
C CYS A 259 -0.87 -14.15 -19.19
N ASP A 260 0.42 -13.86 -19.32
CA ASP A 260 1.20 -14.11 -20.53
C ASP A 260 2.55 -14.74 -20.11
N GLY A 261 2.66 -16.04 -20.29
CA GLY A 261 3.78 -16.83 -19.78
C GLY A 261 3.93 -16.71 -18.26
N ASN A 262 5.08 -16.21 -17.81
CA ASN A 262 5.34 -15.97 -16.39
C ASN A 262 5.03 -14.54 -15.92
N SER A 263 4.53 -13.68 -16.82
CA SER A 263 4.13 -12.32 -16.50
C SER A 263 2.61 -12.23 -16.32
N VAL A 264 2.17 -11.65 -15.22
CA VAL A 264 0.74 -11.43 -14.94
C VAL A 264 0.50 -9.93 -14.85
N HIS A 265 -0.29 -9.39 -15.79
CA HIS A 265 -0.78 -8.02 -15.71
C HIS A 265 -2.05 -8.01 -14.85
N LEU A 266 -2.06 -7.15 -13.84
CA LEU A 266 -3.16 -6.96 -12.90
C LEU A 266 -3.54 -5.48 -12.87
N TRP A 267 -4.85 -5.17 -12.85
CA TRP A 267 -5.27 -3.77 -12.76
C TRP A 267 -6.59 -3.63 -12.02
N ALA A 268 -6.77 -2.46 -11.41
CA ALA A 268 -8.04 -2.06 -10.84
C ALA A 268 -8.65 -0.95 -11.68
N GLN A 269 -9.97 -0.99 -11.85
CA GLN A 269 -10.75 0.03 -12.55
C GLN A 269 -12.00 0.38 -11.76
N ASP A 270 -12.40 1.66 -11.83
CA ASP A 270 -13.63 2.13 -11.21
C ASP A 270 -14.88 1.67 -11.98
N HIS A 271 -16.06 2.11 -11.52
CA HIS A 271 -17.35 1.74 -12.11
C HIS A 271 -17.54 2.25 -13.53
N GLU A 272 -16.84 3.31 -13.93
CA GLU A 272 -16.86 3.88 -15.29
C GLU A 272 -15.82 3.23 -16.23
N GLY A 273 -14.95 2.37 -15.70
CA GLY A 273 -13.89 1.70 -16.46
C GLY A 273 -12.56 2.44 -16.51
N TRP A 274 -12.38 3.48 -15.67
CA TRP A 274 -11.10 4.19 -15.60
C TRP A 274 -10.11 3.46 -14.72
N LEU A 275 -8.86 3.41 -15.18
CA LEU A 275 -7.75 2.78 -14.46
C LEU A 275 -7.47 3.50 -13.15
N THR A 276 -7.51 2.78 -12.04
CA THR A 276 -7.19 3.30 -10.70
C THR A 276 -5.87 2.77 -10.16
N MET A 277 -5.49 1.56 -10.51
CA MET A 277 -4.19 0.96 -10.18
C MET A 277 -3.73 0.05 -11.31
N ASP A 278 -2.45 0.14 -11.65
CA ASP A 278 -1.77 -0.73 -12.62
C ASP A 278 -0.71 -1.55 -11.90
N ALA A 279 -0.61 -2.86 -12.19
CA ALA A 279 0.31 -3.74 -11.51
C ALA A 279 0.79 -4.88 -12.41
N THR A 280 1.98 -5.40 -12.09
CA THR A 280 2.56 -6.57 -12.75
C THR A 280 3.16 -7.50 -11.71
N ALA A 281 2.86 -8.79 -11.81
CA ALA A 281 3.51 -9.84 -11.06
C ALA A 281 4.36 -10.71 -11.99
N THR A 282 5.47 -11.24 -11.48
CA THR A 282 6.27 -12.26 -12.15
C THR A 282 6.14 -13.56 -11.39
N LEU A 283 5.87 -14.62 -12.09
CA LEU A 283 5.79 -15.97 -11.53
C LEU A 283 7.13 -16.68 -11.69
N LYS A 284 7.38 -17.61 -10.79
CA LYS A 284 8.49 -18.55 -10.91
C LYS A 284 8.28 -19.45 -12.13
N THR A 285 9.31 -19.61 -12.94
CA THR A 285 9.34 -20.56 -14.06
C THR A 285 9.58 -21.98 -13.58
#